data_520cce99cd6a6744529612b0f83ce8f3
#
_entry.id   520cce99cd6a6744529612b0f83ce8f3
#
_cell.length_a   1.000
_cell.length_b   1.000
_cell.length_c   1.000
_cell.angle_alpha   90.00
_cell.angle_beta   90.00
_cell.angle_gamma   90.00
#
_symmetry.space_group_name_H-M   'P 1'
#
loop_
_entity.id
_entity.type
_entity.pdbx_description
1 polymer ?
#
loop_
_entity_poly.entity_id
_entity_poly.type
_entity_poly.pdbx_seq_one_letter_code
_entity_poly.pdbx_strand_id
1 'polypeptide(L)'
;MKFKRKRKDKGGIPQASLSDISFCLLVFFLATTTFDIKKGLSLMLPPPSKEGDKKVKLKDENIAKVFIDEQGRIAINEQEVPKNSLKGKIRKMVLDNPKLVISLKTHRQSDYKNMVEVLDILRDAGAEKISLSTN
;
A
#
# COMPACT_ATOMS: atom_id res chain seq x y z
N MET A 1 64.17 -46.34 24.28
CA MET A 1 62.69 -46.24 24.00
C MET A 1 62.35 -44.78 23.73
N LYS A 2 61.98 -44.48 22.53
CA LYS A 2 61.53 -43.11 22.17
C LYS A 2 59.99 -43.09 22.31
N PHE A 3 59.49 -42.38 23.34
CA PHE A 3 58.08 -42.14 23.49
C PHE A 3 57.65 -41.10 22.46
N LYS A 4 56.92 -41.53 21.41
CA LYS A 4 56.23 -40.63 20.50
C LYS A 4 55.08 -39.95 21.26
N ARG A 5 55.22 -38.70 21.62
CA ARG A 5 54.11 -37.90 22.10
C ARG A 5 53.07 -37.77 20.96
N LYS A 6 51.97 -38.43 21.13
CA LYS A 6 50.79 -38.18 20.30
C LYS A 6 50.44 -36.71 20.41
N ARG A 7 50.63 -35.94 19.34
CA ARG A 7 50.09 -34.62 19.27
C ARG A 7 48.57 -34.75 19.42
N LYS A 8 48.04 -34.21 20.50
CA LYS A 8 46.61 -33.96 20.62
C LYS A 8 46.30 -32.94 19.51
N ASP A 9 45.60 -33.40 18.48
CA ASP A 9 44.93 -32.53 17.55
C ASP A 9 44.07 -31.63 18.40
N LYS A 10 44.40 -30.36 18.44
CA LYS A 10 43.51 -29.34 18.97
C LYS A 10 42.29 -29.38 18.05
N GLY A 11 41.22 -30.00 18.55
CA GLY A 11 39.97 -30.10 17.80
C GLY A 11 39.56 -28.70 17.38
N GLY A 12 39.92 -28.33 16.18
CA GLY A 12 39.37 -27.14 15.54
C GLY A 12 37.86 -27.36 15.46
N ILE A 13 37.10 -26.35 15.74
CA ILE A 13 35.66 -26.35 15.59
C ILE A 13 35.41 -26.74 14.10
N PRO A 14 34.70 -27.87 13.83
CA PRO A 14 34.48 -28.29 12.45
C PRO A 14 33.69 -27.21 11.71
N GLN A 15 34.26 -26.67 10.65
CA GLN A 15 33.64 -25.63 9.83
C GLN A 15 32.27 -26.04 9.29
N ALA A 16 32.09 -27.34 9.05
CA ALA A 16 30.80 -27.88 8.65
C ALA A 16 29.69 -27.65 9.69
N SER A 17 30.00 -27.81 10.98
CA SER A 17 29.03 -27.56 12.05
C SER A 17 28.69 -26.09 12.20
N LEU A 18 29.66 -25.18 12.04
CA LEU A 18 29.41 -23.75 12.05
C LEU A 18 28.56 -23.30 10.89
N SER A 19 28.83 -23.82 9.70
CA SER A 19 28.04 -23.52 8.50
C SER A 19 26.59 -24.03 8.63
N ASP A 20 26.40 -25.20 9.22
CA ASP A 20 25.06 -25.77 9.45
C ASP A 20 24.24 -24.95 10.43
N ILE A 21 24.85 -24.53 11.56
CA ILE A 21 24.18 -23.64 12.53
C ILE A 21 23.82 -22.31 11.88
N SER A 22 24.71 -21.72 11.11
CA SER A 22 24.46 -20.48 10.38
C SER A 22 23.34 -20.63 9.35
N PHE A 23 23.33 -21.73 8.64
CA PHE A 23 22.27 -22.05 7.67
C PHE A 23 20.92 -22.27 8.35
N CYS A 24 20.87 -23.02 9.43
CA CYS A 24 19.66 -23.23 10.22
C CYS A 24 19.10 -21.91 10.79
N LEU A 25 19.96 -21.01 11.27
CA LEU A 25 19.56 -19.68 11.73
C LEU A 25 18.97 -18.86 10.57
N LEU A 26 19.62 -18.89 9.42
CA LEU A 26 19.16 -18.14 8.24
C LEU A 26 17.79 -18.64 7.77
N VAL A 27 17.58 -19.95 7.70
CA VAL A 27 16.29 -20.55 7.36
C VAL A 27 15.24 -20.26 8.41
N PHE A 28 15.62 -20.28 9.69
CA PHE A 28 14.73 -19.92 10.80
C PHE A 28 14.28 -18.45 10.69
N PHE A 29 15.19 -17.53 10.45
CA PHE A 29 14.85 -16.12 10.22
C PHE A 29 13.96 -15.96 8.98
N LEU A 30 14.25 -16.67 7.91
CA LEU A 30 13.42 -16.66 6.70
C LEU A 30 12.00 -17.16 6.98
N ALA A 31 11.85 -18.22 7.76
CA ALA A 31 10.56 -18.81 8.10
C ALA A 31 9.76 -17.96 9.10
N THR A 32 10.45 -17.28 10.02
CA THR A 32 9.81 -16.42 11.04
C THR A 32 9.61 -14.99 10.57
N THR A 33 10.32 -14.57 9.53
CA THR A 33 10.07 -13.28 8.89
C THR A 33 8.74 -13.38 8.12
N THR A 34 7.68 -13.18 8.84
CA THR A 34 6.42 -12.83 8.21
C THR A 34 6.65 -11.48 7.53
N PHE A 35 6.85 -11.52 6.23
CA PHE A 35 6.65 -10.33 5.44
C PHE A 35 5.18 -9.94 5.65
N ASP A 36 4.91 -9.11 6.63
CA ASP A 36 3.73 -8.28 6.61
C ASP A 36 3.88 -7.38 5.36
N ILE A 37 3.66 -8.00 4.23
CA ILE A 37 3.20 -7.26 3.08
C ILE A 37 1.84 -6.75 3.58
N LYS A 38 1.88 -5.62 4.28
CA LYS A 38 0.70 -4.78 4.42
C LYS A 38 0.18 -4.75 3.01
N LYS A 39 -0.94 -5.42 2.77
CA LYS A 39 -1.56 -5.45 1.46
C LYS A 39 -1.64 -3.99 1.07
N GLY A 40 -0.60 -3.54 0.38
CA GLY A 40 -0.56 -2.21 -0.17
C GLY A 40 -1.87 -2.12 -0.91
N LEU A 41 -2.59 -1.04 -0.71
CA LEU A 41 -3.77 -0.74 -1.48
C LEU A 41 -3.56 -1.32 -2.87
N SER A 42 -4.35 -2.31 -3.23
CA SER A 42 -4.33 -2.87 -4.57
C SER A 42 -4.88 -1.78 -5.48
N LEU A 43 -4.05 -0.77 -5.71
CA LEU A 43 -4.28 0.22 -6.74
C LEU A 43 -4.13 -0.56 -8.03
N MET A 44 -5.25 -0.95 -8.61
CA MET A 44 -5.29 -1.27 -10.01
C MET A 44 -4.96 0.02 -10.76
N LEU A 45 -3.66 0.30 -10.89
CA LEU A 45 -3.20 1.25 -11.87
C LEU A 45 -3.64 0.69 -13.22
N PRO A 46 -4.45 1.40 -13.98
CA PRO A 46 -4.70 1.00 -15.35
C PRO A 46 -3.36 0.88 -16.04
N PRO A 47 -3.12 -0.18 -16.83
CA PRO A 47 -1.87 -0.32 -17.56
C PRO A 47 -1.62 0.96 -18.35
N PRO A 48 -0.36 1.45 -18.42
CA PRO A 48 -0.06 2.62 -19.23
C PRO A 48 -0.58 2.35 -20.64
N SER A 49 -1.62 3.07 -21.02
CA SER A 49 -2.23 2.97 -22.33
C SER A 49 -1.18 3.35 -23.36
N LYS A 50 -0.57 2.34 -23.98
CA LYS A 50 0.03 2.52 -25.30
C LYS A 50 -1.09 3.06 -26.19
N GLU A 51 -0.86 4.22 -26.72
CA GLU A 51 -1.68 4.96 -27.67
C GLU A 51 -2.65 4.07 -28.43
N GLY A 52 -3.92 4.26 -28.20
CA GLY A 52 -4.99 3.55 -28.86
C GLY A 52 -6.30 3.83 -28.13
N ASP A 53 -6.84 5.01 -28.36
CA ASP A 53 -8.16 5.49 -27.99
C ASP A 53 -9.20 4.39 -27.71
N LYS A 54 -9.34 4.00 -26.47
CA LYS A 54 -10.63 3.73 -25.88
C LYS A 54 -10.65 4.40 -24.51
N LYS A 55 -10.82 5.72 -24.51
CA LYS A 55 -11.41 6.40 -23.38
C LYS A 55 -12.74 5.71 -23.13
N VAL A 56 -12.79 4.78 -22.20
CA VAL A 56 -14.04 4.39 -21.59
C VAL A 56 -14.57 5.70 -21.01
N LYS A 57 -15.46 6.35 -21.73
CA LYS A 57 -16.23 7.48 -21.22
C LYS A 57 -17.06 6.92 -20.08
N LEU A 58 -16.47 6.90 -18.89
CA LEU A 58 -17.25 6.77 -17.68
C LEU A 58 -18.23 7.95 -17.73
N LYS A 59 -19.51 7.65 -17.71
CA LYS A 59 -20.52 8.70 -17.63
C LYS A 59 -20.20 9.54 -16.41
N ASP A 60 -20.16 10.84 -16.56
CA ASP A 60 -19.82 11.77 -15.45
C ASP A 60 -20.69 11.55 -14.21
N GLU A 61 -21.88 10.95 -14.37
CA GLU A 61 -22.79 10.53 -13.30
C GLU A 61 -22.20 9.46 -12.36
N ASN A 62 -21.22 8.68 -12.83
CA ASN A 62 -20.59 7.59 -12.07
C ASN A 62 -19.23 7.99 -11.47
N ILE A 63 -18.87 9.28 -11.55
CA ILE A 63 -17.60 9.77 -11.04
C ILE A 63 -17.86 10.78 -9.91
N ALA A 64 -17.38 10.46 -8.72
CA ALA A 64 -17.31 11.43 -7.62
C ALA A 64 -15.91 12.05 -7.59
N LYS A 65 -15.82 13.33 -7.79
CA LYS A 65 -14.56 14.09 -7.74
C LYS A 65 -14.30 14.53 -6.32
N VAL A 66 -13.26 14.01 -5.69
CA VAL A 66 -12.80 14.43 -4.37
C VAL A 66 -11.49 15.20 -4.54
N PHE A 67 -11.44 16.41 -4.05
CA PHE A 67 -10.27 17.29 -4.13
C PHE A 67 -9.73 17.60 -2.73
N ILE A 68 -8.42 17.55 -2.57
CA ILE A 68 -7.73 17.95 -1.34
C ILE A 68 -6.86 19.16 -1.65
N ASP A 69 -7.10 20.25 -0.93
CA ASP A 69 -6.38 21.50 -1.02
C ASP A 69 -5.04 21.46 -0.27
N GLU A 70 -4.18 22.47 -0.46
CA GLU A 70 -2.91 22.65 0.26
C GLU A 70 -3.08 22.65 1.78
N GLN A 71 -4.20 23.15 2.27
CA GLN A 71 -4.52 23.24 3.70
C GLN A 71 -5.20 21.98 4.26
N GLY A 72 -5.34 20.93 3.44
CA GLY A 72 -6.01 19.70 3.83
C GLY A 72 -7.54 19.78 3.84
N ARG A 73 -8.13 20.82 3.25
CA ARG A 73 -9.57 20.90 3.07
C ARG A 73 -10.03 19.96 1.97
N ILE A 74 -11.18 19.37 2.18
CA ILE A 74 -11.74 18.36 1.29
C ILE A 74 -12.98 18.93 0.61
N ALA A 75 -13.04 18.78 -0.71
CA ALA A 75 -14.21 19.13 -1.50
C ALA A 75 -14.70 17.91 -2.29
N ILE A 76 -16.00 17.69 -2.30
CA ILE A 76 -16.64 16.67 -3.12
C ILE A 76 -17.50 17.39 -4.17
N ASN A 77 -17.24 17.12 -5.46
CA ASN A 77 -17.95 17.78 -6.55
C ASN A 77 -18.03 19.31 -6.38
N GLU A 78 -16.91 19.92 -6.04
CA GLU A 78 -16.76 21.38 -5.82
C GLU A 78 -17.43 21.92 -4.55
N GLN A 79 -18.01 21.08 -3.72
CA GLN A 79 -18.57 21.47 -2.42
C GLN A 79 -17.62 21.10 -1.29
N GLU A 80 -17.24 22.06 -0.48
CA GLU A 80 -16.41 21.82 0.69
C GLU A 80 -17.16 20.96 1.72
N VAL A 81 -16.50 19.89 2.17
CA VAL A 81 -17.07 18.94 3.12
C VAL A 81 -16.11 18.77 4.29
N PRO A 82 -16.60 18.94 5.54
CA PRO A 82 -15.77 18.68 6.70
C PRO A 82 -15.39 17.19 6.77
N LYS A 83 -14.19 16.90 7.23
CA LYS A 83 -13.62 15.56 7.33
C LYS A 83 -14.54 14.57 8.07
N ASN A 84 -15.23 15.07 9.10
CA ASN A 84 -16.17 14.24 9.91
C ASN A 84 -17.39 13.78 9.12
N SER A 85 -17.83 14.55 8.13
CA SER A 85 -19.01 14.24 7.30
C SER A 85 -18.63 13.48 6.01
N LEU A 86 -17.34 13.39 5.70
CA LEU A 86 -16.87 12.76 4.47
C LEU A 86 -17.28 11.30 4.36
N LYS A 87 -17.06 10.53 5.42
CA LYS A 87 -17.41 9.11 5.47
C LYS A 87 -18.89 8.86 5.20
N GLY A 88 -19.76 9.60 5.86
CA GLY A 88 -21.22 9.48 5.71
C GLY A 88 -21.69 9.84 4.31
N LYS A 89 -21.17 10.92 3.72
CA LYS A 89 -21.50 11.33 2.35
C LYS A 89 -21.05 10.32 1.32
N ILE A 90 -19.82 9.85 1.41
CA ILE A 90 -19.28 8.85 0.46
C ILE A 90 -20.03 7.54 0.58
N ARG A 91 -20.32 7.09 1.79
CA ARG A 91 -21.10 5.87 2.02
C ARG A 91 -22.49 5.95 1.39
N LYS A 92 -23.15 7.08 1.52
CA LYS A 92 -24.45 7.32 0.88
C LYS A 92 -24.34 7.28 -0.64
N MET A 93 -23.33 7.94 -1.22
CA MET A 93 -23.09 7.94 -2.66
C MET A 93 -22.78 6.54 -3.20
N VAL A 94 -22.00 5.74 -2.48
CA VAL A 94 -21.68 4.35 -2.87
C VAL A 94 -22.90 3.45 -2.77
N LEU A 95 -23.77 3.64 -1.78
CA LEU A 95 -25.03 2.89 -1.65
C LEU A 95 -26.01 3.23 -2.77
N ASP A 96 -26.08 4.50 -3.17
CA ASP A 96 -26.93 4.95 -4.26
C ASP A 96 -26.42 4.47 -5.63
N ASN A 97 -25.11 4.34 -5.80
CA ASN A 97 -24.49 3.88 -7.04
C ASN A 97 -23.32 2.94 -6.79
N PRO A 98 -23.54 1.60 -6.88
CA PRO A 98 -22.47 0.62 -6.68
C PRO A 98 -21.34 0.67 -7.72
N LYS A 99 -21.59 1.32 -8.86
CA LYS A 99 -20.59 1.50 -9.93
C LYS A 99 -19.79 2.79 -9.79
N LEU A 100 -19.97 3.53 -8.71
CA LEU A 100 -19.31 4.80 -8.49
C LEU A 100 -17.78 4.65 -8.44
N VAL A 101 -17.11 5.47 -9.23
CA VAL A 101 -15.65 5.62 -9.21
C VAL A 101 -15.32 6.93 -8.54
N ILE A 102 -14.47 6.87 -7.52
CA ILE A 102 -14.02 8.07 -6.80
C ILE A 102 -12.69 8.53 -7.41
N SER A 103 -12.69 9.72 -7.98
CA SER A 103 -11.48 10.38 -8.47
C SER A 103 -10.93 11.30 -7.38
N LEU A 104 -9.88 10.85 -6.69
CA LEU A 104 -9.19 11.63 -5.68
C LEU A 104 -8.07 12.44 -6.33
N LYS A 105 -8.22 13.75 -6.29
CA LYS A 105 -7.19 14.70 -6.72
C LYS A 105 -6.59 15.40 -5.51
N THR A 106 -5.27 15.42 -5.46
CA THR A 106 -4.53 16.07 -4.38
C THR A 106 -3.69 17.19 -4.95
N HIS A 107 -3.71 18.37 -4.32
CA HIS A 107 -2.81 19.43 -4.69
C HIS A 107 -1.36 19.03 -4.42
N ARG A 108 -0.45 19.42 -5.32
CA ARG A 108 0.97 19.02 -5.25
C ARG A 108 1.66 19.42 -3.95
N GLN A 109 1.23 20.53 -3.33
CA GLN A 109 1.79 21.04 -2.06
C GLN A 109 1.04 20.53 -0.83
N SER A 110 0.01 19.70 -1.00
CA SER A 110 -0.70 19.10 0.12
C SER A 110 0.16 18.04 0.78
N ASP A 111 0.08 17.95 2.10
CA ASP A 111 0.76 16.93 2.86
C ASP A 111 0.26 15.53 2.48
N TYR A 112 1.19 14.64 2.23
CA TYR A 112 0.90 13.22 1.94
C TYR A 112 0.03 12.57 3.02
N LYS A 113 0.21 12.99 4.27
CA LYS A 113 -0.61 12.54 5.39
C LYS A 113 -2.11 12.78 5.17
N ASN A 114 -2.48 13.95 4.66
CA ASN A 114 -3.87 14.29 4.38
C ASN A 114 -4.47 13.38 3.31
N MET A 115 -3.70 13.07 2.27
CA MET A 115 -4.11 12.15 1.22
C MET A 115 -4.36 10.74 1.77
N VAL A 116 -3.46 10.23 2.59
CA VAL A 116 -3.59 8.90 3.19
C VAL A 116 -4.78 8.83 4.13
N GLU A 117 -5.01 9.84 4.95
CA GLU A 117 -6.16 9.89 5.85
C GLU A 117 -7.49 9.91 5.08
N VAL A 118 -7.58 10.69 4.02
CA VAL A 118 -8.77 10.73 3.16
C VAL A 118 -8.99 9.41 2.46
N LEU A 119 -7.93 8.82 1.94
CA LEU A 119 -7.99 7.52 1.27
C LEU A 119 -8.50 6.42 2.21
N ASP A 120 -8.06 6.45 3.45
CA ASP A 120 -8.49 5.52 4.49
C ASP A 120 -9.99 5.69 4.82
N ILE A 121 -10.45 6.93 4.92
CA ILE A 121 -11.86 7.25 5.11
C ILE A 121 -12.72 6.78 3.93
N LEU A 122 -12.25 6.99 2.70
CA LEU A 122 -12.95 6.53 1.50
C LEU A 122 -13.08 5.01 1.46
N ARG A 123 -12.02 4.31 1.85
CA ARG A 123 -12.02 2.85 1.95
C ARG A 123 -12.99 2.35 3.01
N ASP A 124 -12.98 2.95 4.19
CA ASP A 124 -13.89 2.61 5.29
C ASP A 124 -15.36 2.90 4.93
N ALA A 125 -15.61 3.86 4.06
CA ALA A 125 -16.94 4.16 3.55
C ALA A 125 -17.46 3.14 2.53
N GLY A 126 -16.62 2.18 2.11
CA GLY A 126 -16.98 1.14 1.15
C GLY A 126 -16.67 1.46 -0.31
N ALA A 127 -15.83 2.47 -0.56
CA ALA A 127 -15.37 2.78 -1.92
C ALA A 127 -14.41 1.70 -2.43
N GLU A 128 -14.81 0.96 -3.45
CA GLU A 128 -14.00 -0.09 -4.05
C GLU A 128 -13.12 0.42 -5.19
N LYS A 129 -13.60 1.42 -5.93
CA LYS A 129 -12.95 1.97 -7.11
C LYS A 129 -12.49 3.40 -6.84
N ILE A 130 -11.20 3.56 -6.58
CA ILE A 130 -10.58 4.85 -6.31
C ILE A 130 -9.47 5.09 -7.34
N SER A 131 -9.54 6.22 -8.03
CA SER A 131 -8.50 6.69 -8.94
C SER A 131 -7.75 7.86 -8.29
N LEU A 132 -6.44 7.78 -8.23
CA LEU A 132 -5.59 8.83 -7.66
C LEU A 132 -4.94 9.64 -8.78
N SER A 133 -5.01 10.96 -8.64
CA SER A 133 -4.27 11.88 -9.51
C SER A 133 -3.71 13.05 -8.72
N THR A 134 -2.56 13.52 -9.12
CA THR A 134 -1.90 14.71 -8.55
C THR A 134 -1.92 15.83 -9.58
N ASN A 135 -2.22 17.02 -9.14
CA ASN A 135 -2.26 18.20 -10.01
C ASN A 135 -0.98 18.99 -9.88
#